data_88ab7d34eda53a26506498373974cce1
#
_entry.id   88ab7d34eda53a26506498373974cce1
#
_cell.length_a   1.000
_cell.length_b   1.000
_cell.length_c   1.000
_cell.angle_alpha   90.00
_cell.angle_beta   90.00
_cell.angle_gamma   90.00
#
_symmetry.space_group_name_H-M   'P 1'
#
loop_
_entity.id
_entity.type
_entity.pdbx_description
1 polymer ?
#
loop_
_entity_poly.entity_id
_entity_poly.type
_entity_poly.pdbx_seq_one_letter_code
_entity_poly.pdbx_strand_id
1 'polypeptide(L)'
;MREYHIYKIREDVALDYYGMETKLFQLFQENREAKGRLKEATEKQIQYIIQQVNKVEIQDHLNKYLRETEGYIMRDNKHYIMSPKRNSQAGLCIYKMHIKLFSEGSQDSEACFFEALRNYDGTFIAMDFSREQYGWLKPLKSLEIAELSESNKAFK
;
A
#
# COMPACT_ATOMS: atom_id res chain seq x y z
N MET A 1 11.47 13.01 6.10
CA MET A 1 10.78 11.72 6.38
C MET A 1 9.72 11.46 5.33
N ARG A 2 9.68 10.24 4.83
CA ARG A 2 8.63 9.82 3.89
C ARG A 2 7.52 9.14 4.68
N GLU A 3 6.27 9.44 4.33
CA GLU A 3 5.11 8.82 4.97
C GLU A 3 4.20 8.25 3.88
N TYR A 4 3.93 6.96 3.98
CA TYR A 4 3.06 6.27 3.03
C TYR A 4 1.79 5.81 3.72
N HIS A 5 0.67 6.03 3.06
CA HIS A 5 -0.61 5.46 3.43
C HIS A 5 -0.86 4.30 2.47
N ILE A 6 -1.01 3.10 3.01
CA ILE A 6 -1.16 1.90 2.21
C ILE A 6 -2.57 1.36 2.41
N TYR A 7 -3.29 1.21 1.31
CA TYR A 7 -4.67 0.74 1.31
C TYR A 7 -4.77 -0.59 0.58
N LYS A 8 -5.58 -1.48 1.14
CA LYS A 8 -5.94 -2.71 0.45
C LYS A 8 -7.17 -2.41 -0.40
N ILE A 9 -7.03 -2.51 -1.70
CA ILE A 9 -8.10 -2.24 -2.65
C ILE A 9 -8.84 -3.56 -2.92
N ARG A 10 -10.16 -3.51 -2.98
CA ARG A 10 -10.97 -4.69 -3.33
C ARG A 10 -10.51 -5.22 -4.67
N GLU A 11 -10.41 -6.55 -4.78
CA GLU A 11 -9.82 -7.20 -5.94
C GLU A 11 -10.54 -6.82 -7.25
N ASP A 12 -11.86 -6.80 -7.24
CA ASP A 12 -12.66 -6.41 -8.40
C ASP A 12 -12.39 -4.97 -8.83
N VAL A 13 -12.25 -4.06 -7.86
CA VAL A 13 -11.93 -2.65 -8.11
C VAL A 13 -10.48 -2.50 -8.60
N ALA A 14 -9.55 -3.24 -7.99
CA ALA A 14 -8.13 -3.16 -8.35
C ALA A 14 -7.92 -3.51 -9.83
N LEU A 15 -8.60 -4.53 -10.33
CA LEU A 15 -8.50 -4.93 -11.73
C LEU A 15 -8.92 -3.80 -12.67
N ASP A 16 -9.94 -3.03 -12.29
CA ASP A 16 -10.42 -1.91 -13.11
C ASP A 16 -9.47 -0.72 -13.10
N TYR A 17 -8.66 -0.57 -12.04
CA TYR A 17 -7.81 0.60 -11.86
C TYR A 17 -6.34 0.36 -12.16
N TYR A 18 -5.94 -0.84 -12.60
CA TYR A 18 -4.57 -1.03 -13.08
C TYR A 18 -4.33 -0.14 -14.31
N GLY A 19 -3.27 0.68 -14.22
CA GLY A 19 -2.99 1.69 -15.24
C GLY A 19 -3.74 2.99 -15.01
N MET A 20 -4.61 3.06 -14.00
CA MET A 20 -5.39 4.25 -13.67
C MET A 20 -5.17 4.69 -12.22
N GLU A 21 -3.98 4.47 -11.70
CA GLU A 21 -3.59 4.77 -10.32
C GLU A 21 -3.76 6.26 -10.00
N THR A 22 -3.56 7.11 -11.00
CA THR A 22 -3.72 8.56 -10.86
C THR A 22 -5.13 8.93 -10.42
N LYS A 23 -6.14 8.25 -10.96
CA LYS A 23 -7.54 8.51 -10.58
C LYS A 23 -7.82 8.11 -9.14
N LEU A 24 -7.26 6.98 -8.69
CA LEU A 24 -7.36 6.58 -7.29
C LEU A 24 -6.70 7.61 -6.38
N PHE A 25 -5.48 8.00 -6.70
CA PHE A 25 -4.74 8.98 -5.91
C PHE A 25 -5.51 10.30 -5.82
N GLN A 26 -6.04 10.79 -6.94
CA GLN A 26 -6.82 12.02 -6.97
C GLN A 26 -8.05 11.96 -6.06
N LEU A 27 -8.75 10.83 -6.05
CA LEU A 27 -9.91 10.64 -5.18
C LEU A 27 -9.52 10.72 -3.70
N PHE A 28 -8.46 10.03 -3.31
CA PHE A 28 -7.98 10.01 -1.93
C PHE A 28 -7.47 11.40 -1.51
N GLN A 29 -6.75 12.09 -2.38
CA GLN A 29 -6.26 13.44 -2.12
C GLN A 29 -7.41 14.43 -2.00
N GLU A 30 -8.39 14.36 -2.89
CA GLU A 30 -9.60 15.19 -2.82
C GLU A 30 -10.33 14.98 -1.50
N ASN A 31 -10.48 13.74 -1.05
CA ASN A 31 -11.10 13.45 0.24
C ASN A 31 -10.34 14.10 1.40
N ARG A 32 -9.01 14.09 1.37
CA ARG A 32 -8.20 14.67 2.43
C ARG A 32 -8.39 16.19 2.53
N GLU A 33 -8.62 16.85 1.41
CA GLU A 33 -8.77 18.31 1.33
C GLU A 33 -10.21 18.77 1.45
N ALA A 34 -11.17 17.89 1.17
CA ALA A 34 -12.58 18.23 1.11
C ALA A 34 -13.21 18.47 2.49
N LYS A 35 -14.29 19.24 2.49
CA LYS A 35 -15.13 19.52 3.67
C LYS A 35 -16.60 19.40 3.28
N GLY A 36 -17.46 19.18 4.29
CA GLY A 36 -18.90 19.13 4.09
C GLY A 36 -19.35 17.98 3.18
N ARG A 37 -20.24 18.28 2.24
CA ARG A 37 -20.85 17.27 1.36
C ARG A 37 -19.85 16.56 0.47
N LEU A 38 -18.85 17.26 -0.01
CA LEU A 38 -17.81 16.67 -0.84
C LEU A 38 -17.01 15.65 -0.04
N LYS A 39 -16.71 15.96 1.23
CA LYS A 39 -16.04 15.04 2.14
C LYS A 39 -16.85 13.76 2.32
N GLU A 40 -18.14 13.88 2.55
CA GLU A 40 -19.03 12.73 2.71
C GLU A 40 -19.11 11.89 1.45
N ALA A 41 -19.23 12.53 0.29
CA ALA A 41 -19.33 11.84 -0.99
C ALA A 41 -18.07 11.05 -1.32
N THR A 42 -16.90 11.69 -1.17
CA THR A 42 -15.61 11.04 -1.44
C THR A 42 -15.34 9.93 -0.43
N GLU A 43 -15.71 10.11 0.84
CA GLU A 43 -15.58 9.09 1.87
C GLU A 43 -16.35 7.81 1.52
N LYS A 44 -17.57 7.96 1.04
CA LYS A 44 -18.39 6.81 0.61
C LYS A 44 -17.76 6.08 -0.56
N GLN A 45 -17.20 6.82 -1.52
CA GLN A 45 -16.50 6.23 -2.66
C GLN A 45 -15.28 5.44 -2.20
N ILE A 46 -14.50 6.01 -1.29
CA ILE A 46 -13.30 5.36 -0.76
C ILE A 46 -13.69 4.08 0.02
N GLN A 47 -14.70 4.15 0.87
CA GLN A 47 -15.17 2.99 1.63
C GLN A 47 -15.64 1.84 0.73
N TYR A 48 -16.18 2.17 -0.43
CA TYR A 48 -16.55 1.17 -1.43
C TYR A 48 -15.31 0.51 -2.07
N ILE A 49 -14.25 1.28 -2.27
CA ILE A 49 -13.04 0.87 -2.98
C ILE A 49 -12.11 0.05 -2.08
N ILE A 50 -11.92 0.47 -0.84
CA ILE A 50 -10.95 -0.17 0.07
C ILE A 50 -11.56 -1.37 0.78
N GLN A 51 -10.68 -2.29 1.16
CA GLN A 51 -11.03 -3.45 1.95
C GLN A 51 -10.41 -3.33 3.33
N GLN A 52 -11.12 -3.81 4.35
CA GLN A 52 -10.61 -3.84 5.71
C GLN A 52 -9.35 -4.69 5.80
N VAL A 53 -8.38 -4.23 6.58
CA VAL A 53 -7.11 -4.92 6.78
C VAL A 53 -7.25 -5.93 7.91
N ASN A 54 -6.78 -7.16 7.69
CA ASN A 54 -6.72 -8.17 8.74
C ASN A 54 -5.39 -8.03 9.48
N LYS A 55 -5.43 -7.30 10.60
CA LYS A 55 -4.24 -6.95 11.38
C LYS A 55 -3.47 -8.18 11.86
N VAL A 56 -4.17 -9.18 12.39
CA VAL A 56 -3.54 -10.38 12.95
C VAL A 56 -2.80 -11.15 11.85
N GLU A 57 -3.45 -11.38 10.72
CA GLU A 57 -2.83 -12.10 9.61
C GLU A 57 -1.61 -11.36 9.05
N ILE A 58 -1.73 -10.04 8.90
CA ILE A 58 -0.62 -9.24 8.37
C ILE A 58 0.55 -9.22 9.34
N GLN A 59 0.28 -9.09 10.64
CA GLN A 59 1.35 -9.16 11.64
C GLN A 59 2.07 -10.51 11.61
N ASP A 60 1.33 -11.60 11.54
CA ASP A 60 1.91 -12.92 11.44
C ASP A 60 2.76 -13.07 10.17
N HIS A 61 2.24 -12.59 9.06
CA HIS A 61 2.97 -12.62 7.77
C HIS A 61 4.27 -11.81 7.85
N LEU A 62 4.21 -10.59 8.38
CA LEU A 62 5.39 -9.74 8.52
C LEU A 62 6.44 -10.38 9.43
N ASN A 63 6.02 -10.96 10.55
CA ASN A 63 6.94 -11.63 11.47
C ASN A 63 7.64 -12.80 10.80
N LYS A 64 6.92 -13.58 10.02
CA LYS A 64 7.52 -14.73 9.32
C LYS A 64 8.40 -14.30 8.16
N TYR A 65 7.92 -13.36 7.36
CA TYR A 65 8.62 -12.91 6.15
C TYR A 65 9.91 -12.16 6.49
N LEU A 66 9.87 -11.31 7.53
CA LEU A 66 10.98 -10.45 7.90
C LEU A 66 11.86 -11.03 9.00
N ARG A 67 11.61 -12.27 9.43
CA ARG A 67 12.35 -12.91 10.53
C ARG A 67 13.86 -12.84 10.35
N GLU A 68 14.34 -13.11 9.15
CA GLU A 68 15.78 -13.12 8.84
C GLU A 68 16.31 -11.77 8.37
N THR A 69 15.47 -10.75 8.33
CA THR A 69 15.90 -9.42 7.90
C THR A 69 16.67 -8.75 9.04
N GLU A 70 17.90 -8.37 8.77
CA GLU A 70 18.73 -7.69 9.75
C GLU A 70 18.09 -6.36 10.17
N GLY A 71 17.99 -6.14 11.48
CA GLY A 71 17.43 -4.90 12.01
C GLY A 71 15.92 -4.89 12.18
N TYR A 72 15.23 -5.99 11.80
CA TYR A 72 13.79 -6.08 11.98
C TYR A 72 13.44 -6.39 13.44
N ILE A 73 12.54 -5.60 14.02
CA ILE A 73 11.97 -5.87 15.35
C ILE A 73 10.49 -5.49 15.35
N MET A 74 9.72 -6.14 16.23
CA MET A 74 8.34 -5.75 16.51
C MET A 74 8.25 -5.33 17.98
N ARG A 75 7.64 -4.17 18.24
CA ARG A 75 7.45 -3.65 19.60
C ARG A 75 6.10 -2.92 19.65
N ASP A 76 5.29 -3.26 20.67
CA ASP A 76 3.98 -2.63 20.89
C ASP A 76 3.09 -2.67 19.64
N ASN A 77 3.08 -3.81 18.94
CA ASN A 77 2.31 -4.05 17.73
C ASN A 77 2.74 -3.16 16.55
N LYS A 78 3.93 -2.58 16.61
CA LYS A 78 4.54 -1.83 15.51
C LYS A 78 5.77 -2.57 15.03
N HIS A 79 6.03 -2.44 13.74
CA HIS A 79 7.15 -3.12 13.08
C HIS A 79 8.20 -2.10 12.68
N TYR A 80 9.46 -2.41 12.94
CA TYR A 80 10.57 -1.49 12.64
C TYR A 80 11.68 -2.24 11.92
N ILE A 81 12.30 -1.58 10.96
CA ILE A 81 13.55 -2.03 10.35
C ILE A 81 14.54 -0.88 10.47
N MET A 82 15.68 -1.16 11.10
CA MET A 82 16.75 -0.17 11.29
C MET A 82 18.04 -0.74 10.74
N SER A 83 18.63 -0.06 9.76
CA SER A 83 19.87 -0.46 9.13
C SER A 83 20.85 0.71 9.12
N PRO A 84 21.63 0.90 10.22
CA PRO A 84 22.58 2.03 10.31
C PRO A 84 23.62 2.01 9.20
N LYS A 85 24.08 0.82 8.79
CA LYS A 85 25.10 0.68 7.72
C LYS A 85 24.60 1.23 6.40
N ARG A 86 23.31 1.15 6.14
CA ARG A 86 22.69 1.63 4.89
C ARG A 86 22.04 2.98 5.06
N ASN A 87 22.19 3.59 6.24
CA ASN A 87 21.52 4.85 6.58
C ASN A 87 20.02 4.78 6.25
N SER A 88 19.35 3.77 6.79
CA SER A 88 17.95 3.50 6.47
C SER A 88 17.19 3.06 7.71
N GLN A 89 16.00 3.61 7.90
CA GLN A 89 15.09 3.16 8.94
C GLN A 89 13.65 3.34 8.49
N ALA A 90 12.78 2.45 8.92
CA ALA A 90 11.36 2.51 8.62
C ALA A 90 10.54 1.91 9.77
N GLY A 91 9.32 2.42 9.92
CA GLY A 91 8.36 1.92 10.90
C GLY A 91 7.01 1.74 10.24
N LEU A 92 6.30 0.67 10.63
CA LEU A 92 5.01 0.32 10.05
C LEU A 92 3.98 0.10 11.15
N CYS A 93 2.82 0.71 10.99
CA CYS A 93 1.66 0.57 11.88
C CYS A 93 0.47 0.08 11.09
N ILE A 94 -0.23 -0.93 11.62
CA ILE A 94 -1.40 -1.52 10.97
C ILE A 94 -2.66 -1.03 11.67
N TYR A 95 -3.52 -0.34 10.92
CA TYR A 95 -4.84 0.12 11.38
C TYR A 95 -5.93 -0.73 10.73
N LYS A 96 -7.16 -0.53 11.16
CA LYS A 96 -8.30 -1.31 10.66
C LYS A 96 -8.51 -1.16 9.15
N MET A 97 -8.37 0.06 8.64
CA MET A 97 -8.71 0.37 7.25
C MET A 97 -7.49 0.69 6.38
N HIS A 98 -6.31 0.78 6.96
CA HIS A 98 -5.08 1.09 6.21
C HIS A 98 -3.83 0.78 7.02
N ILE A 99 -2.70 0.88 6.36
CA ILE A 99 -1.38 0.70 6.96
C ILE A 99 -0.61 2.00 6.77
N LYS A 100 0.12 2.44 7.78
CA LYS A 100 1.03 3.58 7.66
C LYS A 100 2.47 3.11 7.73
N LEU A 101 3.28 3.64 6.83
CA LEU A 101 4.72 3.37 6.77
C LEU A 101 5.48 4.68 6.82
N PHE A 102 6.37 4.81 7.79
CA PHE A 102 7.28 5.96 7.91
C PHE A 102 8.68 5.50 7.59
N SER A 103 9.43 6.32 6.85
CA SER A 103 10.82 5.97 6.55
C SER A 103 11.70 7.21 6.47
N GLU A 104 12.98 7.01 6.80
CA GLU A 104 14.02 8.02 6.73
C GLU A 104 15.29 7.41 6.16
N GLY A 105 16.11 8.26 5.55
CA GLY A 105 17.36 7.82 4.93
C GLY A 105 17.11 7.13 3.60
N SER A 106 17.92 6.13 3.30
CA SER A 106 17.78 5.40 2.04
C SER A 106 16.47 4.60 2.02
N GLN A 107 16.06 4.17 0.83
CA GLN A 107 14.79 3.46 0.63
C GLN A 107 14.86 1.97 0.96
N ASP A 108 16.00 1.47 1.42
CA ASP A 108 16.20 0.04 1.64
C ASP A 108 15.20 -0.56 2.65
N SER A 109 14.98 0.12 3.78
CA SER A 109 14.08 -0.39 4.82
C SER A 109 12.62 -0.37 4.39
N GLU A 110 12.18 0.71 3.73
CA GLU A 110 10.80 0.75 3.22
C GLU A 110 10.56 -0.28 2.13
N ALA A 111 11.58 -0.54 1.29
CA ALA A 111 11.49 -1.55 0.24
C ALA A 111 11.26 -2.95 0.82
N CYS A 112 11.87 -3.26 1.96
CA CYS A 112 11.65 -4.52 2.65
C CYS A 112 10.19 -4.70 3.09
N PHE A 113 9.60 -3.64 3.62
CA PHE A 113 8.18 -3.67 4.00
C PHE A 113 7.27 -3.78 2.79
N PHE A 114 7.55 -3.03 1.73
CA PHE A 114 6.75 -3.12 0.49
C PHE A 114 6.81 -4.54 -0.09
N GLU A 115 7.98 -5.15 -0.11
CA GLU A 115 8.15 -6.51 -0.60
C GLU A 115 7.37 -7.51 0.25
N ALA A 116 7.44 -7.38 1.57
CA ALA A 116 6.70 -8.25 2.48
C ALA A 116 5.18 -8.13 2.26
N LEU A 117 4.67 -6.92 2.12
CA LEU A 117 3.24 -6.70 1.91
C LEU A 117 2.76 -7.21 0.56
N ARG A 118 3.51 -6.99 -0.52
CA ARG A 118 3.10 -7.48 -1.84
C ARG A 118 3.10 -9.01 -1.93
N ASN A 119 3.92 -9.67 -1.11
CA ASN A 119 3.91 -11.13 -1.03
C ASN A 119 2.73 -11.67 -0.22
N TYR A 120 2.09 -10.82 0.59
CA TYR A 120 0.85 -11.17 1.29
C TYR A 120 -0.37 -11.01 0.39
N ASP A 121 -0.46 -9.87 -0.32
CA ASP A 121 -1.59 -9.58 -1.19
C ASP A 121 -1.15 -8.64 -2.31
N GLY A 122 -1.66 -8.89 -3.52
CA GLY A 122 -1.30 -8.10 -4.70
C GLY A 122 -2.12 -6.83 -4.89
N THR A 123 -3.07 -6.52 -4.00
CA THR A 123 -3.97 -5.38 -4.19
C THR A 123 -3.71 -4.19 -3.27
N PHE A 124 -2.52 -4.12 -2.68
CA PHE A 124 -2.10 -2.96 -1.91
C PHE A 124 -1.62 -1.83 -2.82
N ILE A 125 -2.07 -0.62 -2.53
CA ILE A 125 -1.57 0.59 -3.17
C ILE A 125 -0.99 1.51 -2.09
N ALA A 126 0.20 2.05 -2.33
CA ALA A 126 0.85 3.00 -1.43
C ALA A 126 0.70 4.42 -1.98
N MET A 127 0.43 5.37 -1.10
CA MET A 127 0.26 6.77 -1.45
C MET A 127 1.05 7.65 -0.50
N ASP A 128 1.91 8.51 -1.06
CA ASP A 128 2.60 9.58 -0.35
C ASP A 128 1.97 10.90 -0.79
N PHE A 129 1.11 11.45 0.04
CA PHE A 129 0.33 12.64 -0.32
C PHE A 129 1.19 13.90 -0.35
N SER A 130 2.20 14.00 0.51
CA SER A 130 3.11 15.14 0.54
C SER A 130 3.94 15.27 -0.74
N ARG A 131 4.42 14.14 -1.24
CA ARG A 131 5.29 14.09 -2.41
C ARG A 131 4.54 13.78 -3.70
N GLU A 132 3.24 13.55 -3.59
CA GLU A 132 2.36 13.18 -4.71
C GLU A 132 2.89 11.98 -5.49
N GLN A 133 3.33 10.95 -4.74
CA GLN A 133 3.80 9.69 -5.30
C GLN A 133 2.88 8.56 -4.88
N TYR A 134 2.65 7.61 -5.76
CA TYR A 134 1.75 6.51 -5.52
C TYR A 134 2.04 5.35 -6.47
N GLY A 135 1.63 4.16 -6.07
CA GLY A 135 1.79 2.99 -6.92
C GLY A 135 1.33 1.71 -6.23
N TRP A 136 1.01 0.71 -7.04
CA TRP A 136 0.73 -0.62 -6.55
C TRP A 136 2.02 -1.22 -6.00
N LEU A 137 1.93 -1.90 -4.84
CA LEU A 137 3.10 -2.56 -4.26
C LEU A 137 3.54 -3.76 -5.10
N LYS A 138 2.59 -4.39 -5.77
CA LYS A 138 2.86 -5.47 -6.73
C LYS A 138 2.48 -4.99 -8.13
N PRO A 139 3.38 -4.30 -8.83
CA PRO A 139 3.09 -3.85 -10.18
C PRO A 139 2.92 -5.07 -11.11
N LEU A 140 2.02 -4.95 -12.07
CA LEU A 140 1.84 -5.99 -13.08
C LEU A 140 3.09 -6.05 -13.96
N LYS A 141 3.60 -7.25 -14.17
CA LYS A 141 4.67 -7.48 -15.14
C LYS A 141 4.07 -7.34 -16.54
N SER A 142 4.92 -7.03 -17.52
CA SER A 142 4.48 -6.86 -18.92
C SER A 142 3.66 -8.05 -19.42
N LEU A 143 4.04 -9.27 -19.05
CA LEU A 143 3.33 -10.48 -19.44
C LEU A 143 1.93 -10.54 -18.83
N GLU A 144 1.81 -10.20 -17.56
CA GLU A 144 0.53 -10.17 -16.84
C GLU A 144 -0.40 -9.12 -17.44
N ILE A 145 0.14 -7.97 -17.81
CA ILE A 145 -0.61 -6.90 -18.49
C ILE A 145 -1.13 -7.40 -19.82
N ALA A 146 -0.29 -8.10 -20.60
CA ALA A 146 -0.69 -8.66 -21.89
C ALA A 146 -1.82 -9.69 -21.72
N GLU A 147 -1.72 -10.57 -20.73
CA GLU A 147 -2.77 -11.55 -20.44
C GLU A 147 -4.10 -10.88 -20.06
N LEU A 148 -4.05 -9.86 -19.21
CA LEU A 148 -5.24 -9.09 -18.83
C LEU A 148 -5.85 -8.39 -20.05
N SER A 149 -5.02 -7.81 -20.90
CA SER A 149 -5.48 -7.16 -22.13
C SER A 149 -6.18 -8.14 -23.07
N GLU A 150 -5.64 -9.34 -23.22
CA GLU A 150 -6.25 -10.41 -24.02
C GLU A 150 -7.57 -10.87 -23.43
N SER A 151 -7.64 -11.07 -22.11
CA SER A 151 -8.87 -11.43 -21.41
C SER A 151 -9.94 -10.35 -21.59
N ASN A 152 -9.57 -9.08 -21.50
CA ASN A 152 -10.49 -7.98 -21.71
C ASN A 152 -10.97 -7.90 -23.17
N LYS A 153 -10.09 -8.22 -24.12
CA LYS A 153 -10.46 -8.26 -25.54
C LYS A 153 -11.44 -9.39 -25.83
N ALA A 154 -11.32 -10.50 -25.13
CA ALA A 154 -12.23 -11.64 -25.30
C ALA A 154 -13.67 -11.31 -24.88
N PHE A 155 -13.86 -10.35 -24.00
CA PHE A 155 -15.17 -9.92 -23.50
C PHE A 155 -15.72 -8.68 -24.21
N LYS A 156 -15.00 -8.17 -25.18
CA LYS A 156 -15.45 -7.09 -26.03
C LYS A 156 -16.01 -7.67 -27.33
#